data_8f21d05c7f107f7d2a4630b0ed734ba1
#
_entry.id   8f21d05c7f107f7d2a4630b0ed734ba1
#
_cell.length_a   1.000
_cell.length_b   1.000
_cell.length_c   1.000
_cell.angle_alpha   90.00
_cell.angle_beta   90.00
_cell.angle_gamma   90.00
#
_symmetry.space_group_name_H-M   'P 1'
#
loop_
_entity.id
_entity.type
_entity.pdbx_description
1 polymer ?
#
loop_
_entity_poly.entity_id
_entity_poly.type
_entity_poly.pdbx_seq_one_letter_code
_entity_poly.pdbx_strand_id
1 'polypeptide(L)'
;MHPRRAILLTPLVGLLFLIGCSPDPEQLKDEAQQALSVGDFSQAGEISARALAQVPESDKRLIWSLERIRLEALARDNQAAEALESLERLVTEYPAQADASLYLAIASYLQGAGGASGAVDILVAGDKRFPEESEKFEAQIQELQAGGLDPAEIERLRSLGYL
;
A
#
# COMPACT_ATOMS: atom_id res chain seq x y z
N MET A 1 0.38 -66.21 -47.47
CA MET A 1 -0.31 -64.88 -47.14
C MET A 1 -0.36 -64.74 -45.65
N HIS A 2 0.52 -63.86 -45.06
CA HIS A 2 0.56 -63.61 -43.64
C HIS A 2 0.15 -62.15 -43.42
N PRO A 3 -0.84 -61.85 -42.58
CA PRO A 3 -1.16 -60.44 -42.24
C PRO A 3 -0.20 -59.91 -41.16
N ARG A 4 0.49 -58.82 -41.48
CA ARG A 4 1.31 -58.03 -40.55
C ARG A 4 0.41 -57.28 -39.58
N ARG A 5 0.53 -57.54 -38.27
CA ARG A 5 -0.08 -56.81 -37.22
C ARG A 5 0.78 -55.52 -36.93
N ALA A 6 0.23 -54.38 -37.24
CA ALA A 6 0.81 -53.08 -36.83
C ALA A 6 0.50 -52.82 -35.35
N ILE A 7 1.56 -52.71 -34.55
CA ILE A 7 1.46 -52.29 -33.15
C ILE A 7 1.50 -50.77 -33.14
N LEU A 8 0.38 -50.13 -32.82
CA LEU A 8 0.27 -48.68 -32.55
C LEU A 8 0.85 -48.42 -31.15
N LEU A 9 2.06 -47.82 -31.09
CA LEU A 9 2.62 -47.24 -29.89
C LEU A 9 1.96 -45.87 -29.67
N THR A 10 1.11 -45.76 -28.66
CA THR A 10 0.55 -44.50 -28.18
C THR A 10 1.58 -43.82 -27.27
N PRO A 11 2.06 -42.59 -27.56
CA PRO A 11 2.92 -41.86 -26.63
C PRO A 11 2.08 -41.38 -25.46
N LEU A 12 2.38 -41.87 -24.28
CA LEU A 12 1.86 -41.35 -22.99
C LEU A 12 2.52 -40.02 -22.74
N VAL A 13 1.84 -38.93 -23.10
CA VAL A 13 2.26 -37.55 -22.75
C VAL A 13 2.04 -37.39 -21.26
N GLY A 14 3.13 -37.53 -20.50
CA GLY A 14 3.16 -37.25 -19.08
C GLY A 14 2.97 -35.75 -18.84
N LEU A 15 1.78 -35.39 -18.37
CA LEU A 15 1.46 -34.04 -17.90
C LEU A 15 2.22 -33.80 -16.59
N LEU A 16 3.42 -33.25 -16.67
CA LEU A 16 4.17 -32.73 -15.52
C LEU A 16 3.39 -31.52 -14.93
N PHE A 17 2.58 -31.77 -13.91
CA PHE A 17 2.10 -30.73 -13.03
C PHE A 17 3.31 -30.12 -12.31
N LEU A 18 3.80 -28.98 -12.79
CA LEU A 18 4.66 -28.09 -12.03
C LEU A 18 3.84 -27.61 -10.85
N ILE A 19 3.95 -28.28 -9.71
CA ILE A 19 3.53 -27.74 -8.42
C ILE A 19 4.49 -26.60 -8.16
N GLY A 20 4.16 -25.41 -8.67
CA GLY A 20 4.83 -24.18 -8.32
C GLY A 20 4.57 -23.95 -6.84
N CYS A 21 5.58 -24.12 -5.99
CA CYS A 21 5.54 -23.59 -4.63
C CYS A 21 5.27 -22.08 -4.75
N SER A 22 4.10 -21.64 -4.35
CA SER A 22 3.87 -20.19 -4.15
C SER A 22 4.88 -19.71 -3.11
N PRO A 23 5.56 -18.58 -3.33
CA PRO A 23 6.51 -18.08 -2.36
C PRO A 23 5.79 -17.77 -1.03
N ASP A 24 6.50 -17.99 0.07
CA ASP A 24 6.01 -17.74 1.42
C ASP A 24 5.65 -16.24 1.57
N PRO A 25 4.50 -15.88 2.16
CA PRO A 25 4.14 -14.50 2.43
C PRO A 25 5.18 -13.69 3.21
N GLU A 26 5.93 -14.29 4.13
CA GLU A 26 7.05 -13.62 4.80
C GLU A 26 8.20 -13.30 3.82
N GLN A 27 8.52 -14.21 2.91
CA GLN A 27 9.51 -13.97 1.86
C GLN A 27 9.03 -12.83 0.93
N LEU A 28 7.76 -12.85 0.53
CA LEU A 28 7.18 -11.77 -0.28
C LEU A 28 7.21 -10.42 0.45
N LYS A 29 7.02 -10.40 1.77
CA LYS A 29 7.18 -9.18 2.58
C LYS A 29 8.59 -8.61 2.47
N ASP A 30 9.61 -9.47 2.61
CA ASP A 30 11.01 -9.05 2.50
C ASP A 30 11.34 -8.55 1.09
N GLU A 31 10.82 -9.20 0.05
CA GLU A 31 10.94 -8.75 -1.35
C GLU A 31 10.27 -7.38 -1.56
N ALA A 32 9.07 -7.16 -0.99
CA ALA A 32 8.38 -5.88 -1.07
C ALA A 32 9.17 -4.76 -0.36
N GLN A 33 9.73 -5.03 0.82
CA GLN A 33 10.60 -4.08 1.51
C GLN A 33 11.86 -3.75 0.71
N GLN A 34 12.45 -4.73 0.03
CA GLN A 34 13.58 -4.50 -0.85
C GLN A 34 13.20 -3.60 -2.02
N ALA A 35 12.05 -3.85 -2.67
CA ALA A 35 11.55 -3.01 -3.75
C ALA A 35 11.33 -1.55 -3.28
N LEU A 36 10.74 -1.33 -2.08
CA LEU A 36 10.64 0.00 -1.47
C LEU A 36 12.02 0.66 -1.30
N SER A 37 13.01 -0.10 -0.82
CA SER A 37 14.33 0.45 -0.52
C SER A 37 15.10 0.92 -1.75
N VAL A 38 14.82 0.33 -2.92
CA VAL A 38 15.42 0.72 -4.20
C VAL A 38 14.55 1.69 -5.01
N GLY A 39 13.40 2.10 -4.47
CA GLY A 39 12.50 3.07 -5.08
C GLY A 39 11.55 2.48 -6.14
N ASP A 40 11.43 1.17 -6.23
CA ASP A 40 10.44 0.51 -7.10
C ASP A 40 9.10 0.35 -6.37
N PHE A 41 8.40 1.49 -6.23
CA PHE A 41 7.18 1.59 -5.43
C PHE A 41 6.02 0.79 -6.03
N SER A 42 5.88 0.80 -7.35
CA SER A 42 4.87 0.00 -8.05
C SER A 42 5.05 -1.49 -7.76
N GLN A 43 6.28 -2.00 -7.91
CA GLN A 43 6.59 -3.40 -7.62
C GLN A 43 6.38 -3.74 -6.14
N ALA A 44 6.76 -2.86 -5.22
CA ALA A 44 6.53 -3.06 -3.78
C ALA A 44 5.04 -3.22 -3.46
N GLY A 45 4.19 -2.37 -4.05
CA GLY A 45 2.73 -2.45 -3.91
C GLY A 45 2.15 -3.76 -4.45
N GLU A 46 2.57 -4.19 -5.64
CA GLU A 46 2.13 -5.44 -6.26
C GLU A 46 2.54 -6.68 -5.46
N ILE A 47 3.80 -6.72 -4.98
CA ILE A 47 4.30 -7.84 -4.16
C ILE A 47 3.54 -7.91 -2.85
N SER A 48 3.33 -6.77 -2.18
CA SER A 48 2.56 -6.70 -0.93
C SER A 48 1.12 -7.21 -1.11
N ALA A 49 0.45 -6.81 -2.20
CA ALA A 49 -0.90 -7.25 -2.51
C ALA A 49 -0.97 -8.78 -2.75
N ARG A 50 0.03 -9.34 -3.46
CA ARG A 50 0.14 -10.80 -3.66
C ARG A 50 0.36 -11.54 -2.35
N ALA A 51 1.19 -11.00 -1.47
CA ALA A 51 1.45 -11.58 -0.15
C ALA A 51 0.18 -11.58 0.68
N LEU A 52 -0.53 -10.44 0.76
CA LEU A 52 -1.79 -10.30 1.51
C LEU A 52 -2.86 -11.31 1.08
N ALA A 53 -2.93 -11.63 -0.21
CA ALA A 53 -3.87 -12.63 -0.73
C ALA A 53 -3.57 -14.08 -0.25
N GLN A 54 -2.40 -14.33 0.34
CA GLN A 54 -1.96 -15.64 0.79
C GLN A 54 -1.84 -15.75 2.31
N VAL A 55 -1.88 -14.61 3.04
CA VAL A 55 -1.76 -14.59 4.50
C VAL A 55 -3.08 -15.08 5.14
N PRO A 56 -3.03 -16.03 6.08
CA PRO A 56 -4.19 -16.40 6.86
C PRO A 56 -4.73 -15.20 7.66
N GLU A 57 -6.04 -15.02 7.74
CA GLU A 57 -6.68 -13.93 8.50
C GLU A 57 -6.29 -13.91 9.98
N SER A 58 -5.82 -15.03 10.52
CA SER A 58 -5.33 -15.14 11.90
C SER A 58 -3.99 -14.47 12.13
N ASP A 59 -3.15 -14.30 11.08
CA ASP A 59 -1.84 -13.65 11.19
C ASP A 59 -1.96 -12.12 11.05
N LYS A 60 -2.58 -11.51 12.05
CA LYS A 60 -2.80 -10.05 12.10
C LYS A 60 -1.50 -9.24 12.05
N ARG A 61 -0.40 -9.80 12.56
CA ARG A 61 0.89 -9.12 12.57
C ARG A 61 1.48 -9.00 11.16
N LEU A 62 1.42 -10.09 10.40
CA LEU A 62 1.93 -10.10 9.03
C LEU A 62 1.06 -9.24 8.11
N ILE A 63 -0.28 -9.35 8.24
CA ILE A 63 -1.23 -8.50 7.51
C ILE A 63 -0.93 -7.02 7.76
N TRP A 64 -0.80 -6.59 9.03
CA TRP A 64 -0.47 -5.21 9.39
C TRP A 64 0.84 -4.74 8.73
N SER A 65 1.89 -5.58 8.78
CA SER A 65 3.19 -5.25 8.19
C SER A 65 3.10 -5.07 6.67
N LEU A 66 2.40 -5.96 5.98
CA LEU A 66 2.22 -5.91 4.53
C LEU A 66 1.35 -4.73 4.09
N GLU A 67 0.27 -4.44 4.82
CA GLU A 67 -0.57 -3.26 4.55
C GLU A 67 0.20 -1.96 4.72
N ARG A 68 1.09 -1.86 5.70
CA ARG A 68 1.95 -0.68 5.86
C ARG A 68 2.95 -0.52 4.71
N ILE A 69 3.55 -1.60 4.23
CA ILE A 69 4.43 -1.57 3.04
C ILE A 69 3.64 -1.09 1.83
N ARG A 70 2.43 -1.62 1.64
CA ARG A 70 1.54 -1.24 0.54
C ARG A 70 1.15 0.24 0.61
N LEU A 71 0.79 0.74 1.80
CA LEU A 71 0.47 2.15 2.02
C LEU A 71 1.65 3.06 1.67
N GLU A 72 2.86 2.74 2.15
CA GLU A 72 4.05 3.48 1.80
C GLU A 72 4.31 3.47 0.31
N ALA A 73 4.16 2.32 -0.34
CA ALA A 73 4.32 2.18 -1.79
C ALA A 73 3.33 3.07 -2.56
N LEU A 74 2.04 3.04 -2.21
CA LEU A 74 1.01 3.88 -2.82
C LEU A 74 1.31 5.37 -2.66
N ALA A 75 1.69 5.78 -1.46
CA ALA A 75 1.98 7.19 -1.17
C ALA A 75 3.23 7.69 -1.93
N ARG A 76 4.29 6.90 -1.99
CA ARG A 76 5.52 7.25 -2.72
C ARG A 76 5.37 7.19 -4.24
N ASP A 77 4.39 6.40 -4.73
CA ASP A 77 4.01 6.36 -6.15
C ASP A 77 2.95 7.43 -6.50
N ASN A 78 2.68 8.36 -5.57
CA ASN A 78 1.71 9.45 -5.71
C ASN A 78 0.27 9.00 -6.00
N GLN A 79 -0.12 7.82 -5.52
CA GLN A 79 -1.48 7.26 -5.62
C GLN A 79 -2.31 7.67 -4.39
N ALA A 80 -2.57 8.98 -4.25
CA ALA A 80 -3.14 9.57 -3.05
C ALA A 80 -4.53 9.02 -2.68
N ALA A 81 -5.41 8.82 -3.67
CA ALA A 81 -6.77 8.33 -3.42
C ALA A 81 -6.76 6.90 -2.88
N GLU A 82 -5.96 6.01 -3.49
CA GLU A 82 -5.82 4.61 -3.06
C GLU A 82 -5.11 4.52 -1.70
N ALA A 83 -4.15 5.41 -1.44
CA ALA A 83 -3.47 5.49 -0.15
C ALA A 83 -4.44 5.90 0.96
N LEU A 84 -5.30 6.91 0.73
CA LEU A 84 -6.31 7.33 1.71
C LEU A 84 -7.32 6.23 1.99
N GLU A 85 -7.88 5.60 0.95
CA GLU A 85 -8.84 4.50 1.11
C GLU A 85 -8.24 3.33 1.89
N SER A 86 -7.00 2.91 1.54
CA SER A 86 -6.29 1.83 2.22
C SER A 86 -5.97 2.18 3.67
N LEU A 87 -5.60 3.44 3.96
CA LEU A 87 -5.31 3.93 5.30
C LEU A 87 -6.56 3.91 6.19
N GLU A 88 -7.68 4.45 5.71
CA GLU A 88 -8.95 4.47 6.44
C GLU A 88 -9.46 3.05 6.77
N ARG A 89 -9.34 2.12 5.81
CA ARG A 89 -9.66 0.72 6.01
C ARG A 89 -8.76 0.10 7.09
N LEU A 90 -7.45 0.30 6.97
CA LEU A 90 -6.46 -0.26 7.90
C LEU A 90 -6.68 0.23 9.34
N VAL A 91 -6.94 1.52 9.52
CA VAL A 91 -7.20 2.13 10.83
C VAL A 91 -8.52 1.63 11.44
N THR A 92 -9.51 1.36 10.60
CA THR A 92 -10.79 0.80 11.03
C THR A 92 -10.67 -0.66 11.47
N GLU A 93 -9.87 -1.46 10.75
CA GLU A 93 -9.66 -2.87 11.06
C GLU A 93 -8.68 -3.10 12.22
N TYR A 94 -7.75 -2.16 12.44
CA TYR A 94 -6.67 -2.28 13.43
C TYR A 94 -6.55 -1.04 14.33
N PRO A 95 -7.63 -0.63 15.04
CA PRO A 95 -7.64 0.63 15.80
C PRO A 95 -6.63 0.68 16.95
N ALA A 96 -6.19 -0.47 17.47
CA ALA A 96 -5.21 -0.53 18.56
C ALA A 96 -3.75 -0.33 18.08
N GLN A 97 -3.50 -0.41 16.79
CA GLN A 97 -2.15 -0.27 16.18
C GLN A 97 -2.01 1.02 15.39
N ALA A 98 -3.14 1.68 15.11
CA ALA A 98 -3.17 2.93 14.37
C ALA A 98 -3.05 4.13 15.33
N ASP A 99 -2.19 5.06 14.97
CA ASP A 99 -1.99 6.34 15.66
C ASP A 99 -1.83 7.50 14.66
N ALA A 100 -1.78 8.71 15.16
CA ALA A 100 -1.60 9.90 14.33
C ALA A 100 -0.31 9.84 13.51
N SER A 101 0.75 9.19 14.00
CA SER A 101 2.04 9.12 13.30
C SER A 101 1.95 8.39 11.97
N LEU A 102 1.00 7.45 11.82
CA LEU A 102 0.76 6.76 10.55
C LEU A 102 0.26 7.74 9.48
N TYR A 103 -0.73 8.59 9.80
CA TYR A 103 -1.23 9.61 8.87
C TYR A 103 -0.15 10.61 8.49
N LEU A 104 0.59 11.11 9.49
CA LEU A 104 1.69 12.06 9.27
C LEU A 104 2.77 11.47 8.36
N ALA A 105 3.13 10.20 8.52
CA ALA A 105 4.10 9.51 7.68
C ALA A 105 3.61 9.38 6.23
N ILE A 106 2.36 8.95 6.03
CA ILE A 106 1.77 8.81 4.68
C ILE A 106 1.67 10.15 3.97
N ALA A 107 1.26 11.22 4.68
CA ALA A 107 1.25 12.58 4.14
C ALA A 107 2.65 13.04 3.73
N SER A 108 3.69 12.75 4.54
CA SER A 108 5.08 13.08 4.22
C SER A 108 5.58 12.33 2.96
N TYR A 109 5.20 11.06 2.78
CA TYR A 109 5.56 10.31 1.58
C TYR A 109 4.91 10.89 0.32
N LEU A 110 3.61 11.23 0.39
CA LEU A 110 2.91 11.91 -0.70
C LEU A 110 3.54 13.27 -1.03
N GLN A 111 3.86 14.08 -0.01
CA GLN A 111 4.56 15.36 -0.21
C GLN A 111 5.89 15.15 -0.94
N GLY A 112 6.70 14.18 -0.49
CA GLY A 112 7.98 13.85 -1.12
C GLY A 112 7.83 13.35 -2.57
N ALA A 113 6.70 12.78 -2.93
CA ALA A 113 6.34 12.37 -4.29
C ALA A 113 5.73 13.50 -5.14
N GLY A 114 5.60 14.71 -4.59
CA GLY A 114 4.97 15.86 -5.27
C GLY A 114 3.44 15.90 -5.19
N GLY A 115 2.83 15.02 -4.40
CA GLY A 115 1.39 14.91 -4.19
C GLY A 115 0.87 15.81 -3.05
N ALA A 116 1.16 17.10 -3.08
CA ALA A 116 0.80 18.02 -1.98
C ALA A 116 -0.70 18.06 -1.66
N SER A 117 -1.58 18.04 -2.66
CA SER A 117 -3.04 18.00 -2.44
C SER A 117 -3.47 16.70 -1.75
N GLY A 118 -2.93 15.56 -2.19
CA GLY A 118 -3.18 14.27 -1.54
C GLY A 118 -2.66 14.22 -0.10
N ALA A 119 -1.49 14.85 0.16
CA ALA A 119 -0.97 14.97 1.51
C ALA A 119 -1.92 15.77 2.43
N VAL A 120 -2.53 16.86 1.91
CA VAL A 120 -3.56 17.62 2.64
C VAL A 120 -4.77 16.73 2.96
N ASP A 121 -5.24 15.93 2.02
CA ASP A 121 -6.37 15.02 2.25
C ASP A 121 -6.09 14.04 3.40
N ILE A 122 -4.90 13.45 3.42
CA ILE A 122 -4.45 12.56 4.50
C ILE A 122 -4.40 13.29 5.84
N LEU A 123 -3.83 14.52 5.89
CA LEU A 123 -3.71 15.28 7.13
C LEU A 123 -5.08 15.70 7.69
N VAL A 124 -5.99 16.16 6.83
CA VAL A 124 -7.37 16.50 7.24
C VAL A 124 -8.13 15.27 7.76
N ALA A 125 -7.93 14.10 7.13
CA ALA A 125 -8.52 12.86 7.62
C ALA A 125 -7.93 12.43 8.97
N GLY A 126 -6.62 12.56 9.14
CA GLY A 126 -5.91 12.27 10.38
C GLY A 126 -6.34 13.16 11.54
N ASP A 127 -6.45 14.46 11.30
CA ASP A 127 -6.92 15.44 12.30
C ASP A 127 -8.34 15.14 12.81
N LYS A 128 -9.24 14.80 11.90
CA LYS A 128 -10.61 14.35 12.27
C LYS A 128 -10.62 13.06 13.10
N ARG A 129 -9.66 12.18 12.86
CA ARG A 129 -9.57 10.88 13.52
C ARG A 129 -8.91 10.96 14.89
N PHE A 130 -7.94 11.88 15.05
CA PHE A 130 -7.13 12.07 16.26
C PHE A 130 -7.16 13.55 16.71
N PRO A 131 -8.32 14.08 17.11
CA PRO A 131 -8.48 15.49 17.45
C PRO A 131 -7.61 15.92 18.64
N GLU A 132 -7.18 14.99 19.49
CA GLU A 132 -6.25 15.23 20.59
C GLU A 132 -4.81 15.51 20.13
N GLU A 133 -4.50 15.24 18.86
CA GLU A 133 -3.19 15.46 18.24
C GLU A 133 -3.25 16.51 17.12
N SER A 134 -4.32 17.31 17.06
CA SER A 134 -4.61 18.32 16.01
C SER A 134 -3.42 19.25 15.73
N GLU A 135 -2.70 19.68 16.76
CA GLU A 135 -1.53 20.55 16.61
C GLU A 135 -0.45 19.98 15.67
N LYS A 136 -0.29 18.65 15.63
CA LYS A 136 0.68 18.02 14.75
C LYS A 136 0.25 18.06 13.28
N PHE A 137 -1.04 17.85 13.04
CA PHE A 137 -1.61 17.91 11.69
C PHE A 137 -1.60 19.35 11.16
N GLU A 138 -2.00 20.32 11.98
CA GLU A 138 -1.96 21.74 11.64
C GLU A 138 -0.54 22.19 11.30
N ALA A 139 0.46 21.80 12.09
CA ALA A 139 1.85 22.13 11.83
C ALA A 139 2.32 21.62 10.47
N GLN A 140 1.99 20.38 10.11
CA GLN A 140 2.38 19.82 8.82
C GLN A 140 1.59 20.43 7.65
N ILE A 141 0.33 20.82 7.84
CA ILE A 141 -0.44 21.61 6.85
C ILE A 141 0.22 22.96 6.60
N GLN A 142 0.68 23.65 7.65
CA GLN A 142 1.41 24.91 7.51
C GLN A 142 2.73 24.76 6.75
N GLU A 143 3.45 23.65 6.96
CA GLU A 143 4.66 23.33 6.19
C GLU A 143 4.34 23.11 4.70
N LEU A 144 3.26 22.39 4.39
CA LEU A 144 2.79 22.23 3.01
C LEU A 144 2.43 23.57 2.37
N GLN A 145 1.73 24.43 3.09
CA GLN A 145 1.39 25.78 2.61
C GLN A 145 2.66 26.61 2.30
N ALA A 146 3.64 26.59 3.18
CA ALA A 146 4.91 27.28 2.97
C ALA A 146 5.70 26.71 1.77
N GLY A 147 5.51 25.43 1.46
CA GLY A 147 6.09 24.75 0.31
C GLY A 147 5.43 25.11 -1.03
N GLY A 148 4.29 25.80 -1.03
CA GLY A 148 3.62 26.28 -2.24
C GLY A 148 2.44 25.42 -2.70
N LEU A 149 1.40 25.31 -1.89
CA LEU A 149 0.11 24.75 -2.31
C LEU A 149 -0.51 25.62 -3.41
N ASP A 150 -1.31 25.00 -4.26
CA ASP A 150 -2.07 25.74 -5.24
C ASP A 150 -3.17 26.63 -4.59
N PRO A 151 -3.62 27.72 -5.26
CA PRO A 151 -4.60 28.64 -4.69
C PRO A 151 -5.93 28.01 -4.33
N ALA A 152 -6.38 26.97 -5.05
CA ALA A 152 -7.64 26.28 -4.78
C ALA A 152 -7.53 25.47 -3.47
N GLU A 153 -6.37 24.82 -3.26
CA GLU A 153 -6.11 24.07 -2.03
C GLU A 153 -5.99 25.00 -0.80
N ILE A 154 -5.35 26.15 -0.96
CA ILE A 154 -5.30 27.19 0.10
C ILE A 154 -6.71 27.65 0.47
N GLU A 155 -7.58 27.92 -0.50
CA GLU A 155 -8.94 28.35 -0.23
C GLU A 155 -9.77 27.23 0.45
N ARG A 156 -9.55 26.00 0.05
CA ARG A 156 -10.14 24.82 0.69
C ARG A 156 -9.72 24.72 2.17
N LEU A 157 -8.44 24.81 2.46
CA LEU A 157 -7.92 24.77 3.84
C LEU A 157 -8.47 25.92 4.70
N ARG A 158 -8.59 27.12 4.11
CA ARG A 158 -9.20 28.26 4.80
C ARG A 158 -10.68 27.99 5.12
N SER A 159 -11.43 27.40 4.17
CA SER A 159 -12.83 27.05 4.40
C SER A 159 -13.03 25.98 5.48
N LEU A 160 -12.02 25.15 5.71
CA LEU A 160 -11.99 24.13 6.75
C LEU A 160 -11.47 24.64 8.10
N GLY A 161 -10.93 25.86 8.16
CA GLY A 161 -10.44 26.50 9.39
C GLY A 161 -8.98 26.21 9.75
N TYR A 162 -8.19 25.68 8.81
CA TYR A 162 -6.76 25.42 9.00
C TYR A 162 -5.86 26.64 8.71
N LEU A 163 -6.38 27.66 8.02
CA LEU A 163 -5.66 28.87 7.62
C LEU A 163 -6.43 30.17 7.93
#